data_fc4f65a08d38e9ec440b5a70a5207e57
#
_entry.id   fc4f65a08d38e9ec440b5a70a5207e57
#
_cell.length_a   1.000
_cell.length_b   1.000
_cell.length_c   1.000
_cell.angle_alpha   90.00
_cell.angle_beta   90.00
_cell.angle_gamma   90.00
#
_symmetry.space_group_name_H-M   'P 1'
#
loop_
_entity.id
_entity.type
_entity.pdbx_description
1 polymer ?
#
loop_
_entity_poly.entity_id
_entity_poly.type
_entity_poly.pdbx_seq_one_letter_code
_entity_poly.pdbx_strand_id
1 'polypeptide(L)'
;PIPQDVQYHHFADQRRLLGRLHALNVWSNAPFVGVGMAGLIWLAGHDVPQWWIWASFFVGVVLTGLGSGYYHLNPANTSLVWDRLGMTTAFAPFFAGVIAERVSASAGGWLVGPMLAPNCWPLGSLPQRR
;
A
#
# COMPACT_ATOMS: atom_id res chain seq x y z
N PRO A 1 6.32 -9.74 9.76
CA PRO A 1 6.83 -9.87 8.39
C PRO A 1 7.91 -10.97 8.35
N ILE A 2 7.84 -11.82 7.35
CA ILE A 2 8.85 -12.87 7.14
C ILE A 2 10.03 -12.20 6.42
N PRO A 3 11.27 -12.24 6.97
CA PRO A 3 12.43 -11.71 6.31
C PRO A 3 12.62 -12.39 4.94
N GLN A 4 12.92 -11.62 3.92
CA GLN A 4 13.24 -12.13 2.60
C GLN A 4 14.76 -12.35 2.47
N ASP A 5 15.15 -13.24 1.57
CA ASP A 5 16.54 -13.44 1.20
C ASP A 5 17.15 -12.15 0.63
N VAL A 6 18.44 -11.95 0.80
CA VAL A 6 19.15 -10.77 0.27
C VAL A 6 18.99 -10.65 -1.24
N GLN A 7 18.93 -11.77 -1.95
CA GLN A 7 18.73 -11.80 -3.41
C GLN A 7 17.38 -11.22 -3.84
N TYR A 8 16.35 -11.26 -2.97
CA TYR A 8 15.03 -10.65 -3.23
C TYR A 8 15.11 -9.14 -3.47
N HIS A 9 16.11 -8.48 -2.89
CA HIS A 9 16.33 -7.04 -3.02
C HIS A 9 17.19 -6.64 -4.23
N HIS A 10 17.67 -7.62 -5.01
CA HIS A 10 18.45 -7.38 -6.21
C HIS A 10 17.51 -7.18 -7.41
N PHE A 11 17.20 -5.92 -7.71
CA PHE A 11 16.34 -5.59 -8.84
C PHE A 11 17.06 -5.72 -10.17
N ALA A 12 16.32 -6.13 -11.20
CA ALA A 12 16.81 -6.17 -12.58
C ALA A 12 17.12 -4.76 -13.14
N ASP A 13 16.40 -3.73 -12.67
CA ASP A 13 16.68 -2.35 -13.05
C ASP A 13 17.91 -1.82 -12.33
N GLN A 14 19.02 -1.73 -13.06
CA GLN A 14 20.29 -1.16 -12.61
C GLN A 14 20.52 0.27 -13.12
N ARG A 15 19.51 0.87 -13.76
CA ARG A 15 19.65 2.18 -14.39
C ARG A 15 19.74 3.27 -13.32
N ARG A 16 20.68 4.20 -13.57
CA ARG A 16 20.77 5.44 -12.82
C ARG A 16 20.10 6.56 -13.60
N LEU A 17 19.07 7.13 -13.04
CA LEU A 17 18.44 8.33 -13.54
C LEU A 17 18.41 9.38 -12.43
N LEU A 18 18.83 10.62 -12.73
CA LEU A 18 18.94 11.70 -11.73
C LEU A 18 19.76 11.30 -10.48
N GLY A 19 20.81 10.51 -10.68
CA GLY A 19 21.70 10.07 -9.59
C GLY A 19 21.15 8.94 -8.70
N ARG A 20 19.96 8.41 -8.98
CA ARG A 20 19.33 7.32 -8.21
C ARG A 20 19.38 6.00 -8.97
N LEU A 21 19.78 4.92 -8.26
CA LEU A 21 19.64 3.55 -8.75
C LEU A 21 18.16 3.15 -8.75
N HIS A 22 17.79 2.17 -9.59
CA HIS A 22 16.44 1.63 -9.70
C HIS A 22 15.38 2.71 -10.03
N ALA A 23 15.79 3.72 -10.79
CA ALA A 23 14.97 4.91 -11.03
C ALA A 23 13.62 4.58 -11.69
N LEU A 24 13.58 3.63 -12.62
CA LEU A 24 12.32 3.22 -13.25
C LEU A 24 11.37 2.57 -12.24
N ASN A 25 11.89 1.72 -11.33
CA ASN A 25 11.09 1.10 -10.29
C ASN A 25 10.51 2.15 -9.33
N VAL A 26 11.27 3.21 -9.03
CA VAL A 26 10.78 4.32 -8.22
C VAL A 26 9.70 5.11 -8.96
N TRP A 27 9.97 5.53 -10.20
CA TRP A 27 9.05 6.36 -10.97
C TRP A 27 7.76 5.64 -11.37
N SER A 28 7.80 4.31 -11.55
CA SER A 28 6.61 3.50 -11.82
C SER A 28 5.59 3.52 -10.67
N ASN A 29 5.96 4.00 -9.49
CA ASN A 29 5.06 4.16 -8.36
C ASN A 29 4.33 5.52 -8.35
N ALA A 30 4.80 6.52 -9.11
CA ALA A 30 4.15 7.83 -9.19
C ALA A 30 2.68 7.77 -9.65
N PRO A 31 2.29 6.92 -10.62
CA PRO A 31 0.89 6.75 -11.00
C PRO A 31 -0.03 6.35 -9.85
N PHE A 32 0.42 5.51 -8.91
CA PHE A 32 -0.37 5.13 -7.73
C PHE A 32 -0.70 6.36 -6.87
N VAL A 33 0.29 7.22 -6.63
CA VAL A 33 0.07 8.47 -5.88
C VAL A 33 -0.91 9.37 -6.65
N GLY A 34 -0.72 9.52 -7.96
CA GLY A 34 -1.59 10.33 -8.81
C GLY A 34 -3.04 9.84 -8.82
N VAL A 35 -3.25 8.54 -9.04
CA VAL A 35 -4.59 7.92 -9.05
C VAL A 35 -5.24 7.97 -7.68
N GLY A 36 -4.49 7.68 -6.61
CA GLY A 36 -5.03 7.76 -5.25
C GLY A 36 -5.47 9.18 -4.88
N MET A 37 -4.67 10.19 -5.20
CA MET A 37 -5.02 11.60 -4.98
C MET A 37 -6.22 12.03 -5.83
N ALA A 38 -6.24 11.66 -7.11
CA ALA A 38 -7.38 11.96 -7.99
C ALA A 38 -8.67 11.32 -7.48
N GLY A 39 -8.60 10.07 -6.99
CA GLY A 39 -9.74 9.38 -6.39
C GLY A 39 -10.25 10.07 -5.12
N LEU A 40 -9.36 10.54 -4.25
CA LEU A 40 -9.74 11.30 -3.04
C LEU A 40 -10.40 12.63 -3.39
N ILE A 41 -9.87 13.36 -4.37
CA ILE A 41 -10.44 14.64 -4.84
C ILE A 41 -11.83 14.40 -5.45
N TRP A 42 -11.95 13.37 -6.28
CA TRP A 42 -13.24 13.03 -6.89
C TRP A 42 -14.26 12.66 -5.81
N LEU A 43 -13.86 11.83 -4.85
CA LEU A 43 -14.73 11.38 -3.76
C LEU A 43 -15.20 12.55 -2.88
N ALA A 44 -14.37 13.56 -2.66
CA ALA A 44 -14.72 14.75 -1.89
C ALA A 44 -15.79 15.62 -2.56
N GLY A 45 -15.97 15.50 -3.89
CA GLY A 45 -16.97 16.23 -4.67
C GLY A 45 -18.24 15.46 -4.99
N HIS A 46 -18.35 14.18 -4.54
CA HIS A 46 -19.46 13.32 -4.90
C HIS A 46 -20.04 12.60 -3.67
N ASP A 47 -21.35 12.45 -3.69
CA ASP A 47 -22.07 11.72 -2.63
C ASP A 47 -22.03 10.22 -2.95
N VAL A 48 -21.13 9.50 -2.31
CA VAL A 48 -20.87 8.07 -2.55
C VAL A 48 -21.26 7.27 -1.31
N PRO A 49 -22.12 6.23 -1.45
CA PRO A 49 -22.41 5.33 -0.34
C PRO A 49 -21.12 4.75 0.27
N GLN A 50 -21.06 4.65 1.59
CA GLN A 50 -19.89 4.20 2.34
C GLN A 50 -18.60 4.90 1.91
N TRP A 51 -18.66 6.20 1.62
CA TRP A 51 -17.54 7.02 1.15
C TRP A 51 -16.23 6.80 1.91
N TRP A 52 -16.29 6.55 3.20
CA TRP A 52 -15.14 6.33 4.08
C TRP A 52 -14.39 5.04 3.75
N ILE A 53 -15.04 3.99 3.23
CA ILE A 53 -14.41 2.76 2.75
C ILE A 53 -13.57 3.10 1.52
N TRP A 54 -14.15 3.83 0.58
CA TRP A 54 -13.47 4.24 -0.64
C TRP A 54 -12.37 5.26 -0.38
N ALA A 55 -12.58 6.18 0.58
CA ALA A 55 -11.53 7.08 1.03
C ALA A 55 -10.33 6.30 1.61
N SER A 56 -10.59 5.30 2.45
CA SER A 56 -9.56 4.41 2.99
C SER A 56 -8.82 3.65 1.89
N PHE A 57 -9.53 3.18 0.86
CA PHE A 57 -8.93 2.55 -0.32
C PHE A 57 -7.98 3.50 -1.04
N PHE A 58 -8.41 4.72 -1.39
CA PHE A 58 -7.57 5.66 -2.10
C PHE A 58 -6.38 6.15 -1.27
N VAL A 59 -6.55 6.32 0.04
CA VAL A 59 -5.42 6.55 0.96
C VAL A 59 -4.43 5.38 0.88
N GLY A 60 -4.91 4.14 0.91
CA GLY A 60 -4.09 2.94 0.74
C GLY A 60 -3.33 2.93 -0.59
N VAL A 61 -3.96 3.37 -1.69
CA VAL A 61 -3.32 3.49 -3.01
C VAL A 61 -2.18 4.51 -2.98
N VAL A 62 -2.38 5.68 -2.35
CA VAL A 62 -1.31 6.68 -2.14
C VAL A 62 -0.17 6.07 -1.32
N LEU A 63 -0.49 5.42 -0.20
CA LEU A 63 0.51 4.78 0.67
C LEU A 63 1.27 3.67 -0.05
N THR A 64 0.60 2.93 -0.96
CA THR A 64 1.26 1.94 -1.81
C THR A 64 2.32 2.60 -2.69
N GLY A 65 1.98 3.69 -3.37
CA GLY A 65 2.93 4.42 -4.21
C GLY A 65 4.13 4.97 -3.42
N LEU A 66 3.88 5.53 -2.24
CA LEU A 66 4.93 6.07 -1.38
C LEU A 66 5.80 4.96 -0.75
N GLY A 67 5.17 3.92 -0.20
CA GLY A 67 5.85 2.79 0.46
C GLY A 67 6.69 1.99 -0.51
N SER A 68 6.14 1.69 -1.70
CA SER A 68 6.86 0.99 -2.77
C SER A 68 7.99 1.84 -3.34
N GLY A 69 7.74 3.12 -3.59
CA GLY A 69 8.80 4.06 -4.00
C GLY A 69 9.94 4.12 -3.00
N TYR A 70 9.64 4.19 -1.70
CA TYR A 70 10.64 4.16 -0.63
C TYR A 70 11.41 2.85 -0.60
N TYR A 71 10.73 1.71 -0.75
CA TYR A 71 11.38 0.40 -0.82
C TYR A 71 12.38 0.31 -2.00
N HIS A 72 12.00 0.80 -3.18
CA HIS A 72 12.89 0.81 -4.34
C HIS A 72 14.06 1.79 -4.22
N LEU A 73 13.94 2.83 -3.40
CA LEU A 73 15.06 3.72 -3.06
C LEU A 73 16.07 3.06 -2.08
N ASN A 74 15.58 2.27 -1.14
CA ASN A 74 16.37 1.61 -0.11
C ASN A 74 15.96 0.13 0.02
N PRO A 75 16.40 -0.74 -0.88
CA PRO A 75 16.00 -2.16 -0.87
C PRO A 75 16.50 -2.88 0.38
N ALA A 76 15.60 -3.12 1.33
CA ALA A 76 15.89 -3.82 2.57
C ALA A 76 14.60 -4.43 3.15
N ASN A 77 14.74 -5.40 4.06
CA ASN A 77 13.59 -5.99 4.74
C ASN A 77 12.78 -4.95 5.55
N THR A 78 13.44 -3.93 6.09
CA THR A 78 12.81 -2.85 6.86
C THR A 78 11.95 -1.93 5.97
N SER A 79 12.43 -1.58 4.80
CA SER A 79 11.69 -0.76 3.84
C SER A 79 10.60 -1.55 3.10
N LEU A 80 10.79 -2.85 2.89
CA LEU A 80 9.79 -3.75 2.32
C LEU A 80 8.50 -3.80 3.16
N VAL A 81 8.61 -3.54 4.46
CA VAL A 81 7.42 -3.45 5.33
C VAL A 81 6.49 -2.32 4.91
N TRP A 82 7.05 -1.16 4.56
CA TRP A 82 6.26 0.00 4.12
C TRP A 82 5.57 -0.25 2.79
N ASP A 83 6.24 -0.93 1.85
CA ASP A 83 5.65 -1.39 0.59
C ASP A 83 4.43 -2.28 0.84
N ARG A 84 4.58 -3.30 1.68
CA ARG A 84 3.50 -4.25 1.99
C ARG A 84 2.37 -3.64 2.80
N LEU A 85 2.70 -2.72 3.71
CA LEU A 85 1.70 -2.01 4.51
C LEU A 85 0.78 -1.16 3.62
N GLY A 86 1.36 -0.43 2.66
CA GLY A 86 0.59 0.33 1.68
C GLY A 86 -0.40 -0.55 0.91
N MET A 87 0.09 -1.65 0.33
CA MET A 87 -0.75 -2.60 -0.40
C MET A 87 -1.89 -3.15 0.46
N THR A 88 -1.61 -3.59 1.70
CA THR A 88 -2.64 -4.15 2.57
C THR A 88 -3.68 -3.10 2.95
N THR A 89 -3.24 -1.85 3.17
CA THR A 89 -4.13 -0.73 3.47
C THR A 89 -5.04 -0.38 2.27
N ALA A 90 -4.64 -0.70 1.04
CA ALA A 90 -5.49 -0.57 -0.14
C ALA A 90 -6.43 -1.77 -0.31
N PHE A 91 -5.90 -3.00 -0.26
CA PHE A 91 -6.69 -4.20 -0.54
C PHE A 91 -7.79 -4.48 0.48
N ALA A 92 -7.55 -4.21 1.76
CA ALA A 92 -8.54 -4.46 2.80
C ALA A 92 -9.82 -3.61 2.60
N PRO A 93 -9.76 -2.27 2.45
CA PRO A 93 -10.94 -1.48 2.15
C PRO A 93 -11.56 -1.79 0.79
N PHE A 94 -10.76 -2.11 -0.23
CA PHE A 94 -11.28 -2.51 -1.53
C PHE A 94 -12.20 -3.73 -1.41
N PHE A 95 -11.71 -4.79 -0.74
CA PHE A 95 -12.51 -6.00 -0.51
C PHE A 95 -13.75 -5.70 0.31
N ALA A 96 -13.61 -4.91 1.38
CA ALA A 96 -14.72 -4.49 2.22
C ALA A 96 -15.77 -3.69 1.43
N GLY A 97 -15.33 -2.82 0.51
CA GLY A 97 -16.20 -2.06 -0.38
C GLY A 97 -16.99 -2.95 -1.33
N VAL A 98 -16.34 -3.95 -1.93
CA VAL A 98 -17.03 -4.93 -2.78
C VAL A 98 -18.11 -5.69 -1.98
N ILE A 99 -17.81 -6.11 -0.74
CA ILE A 99 -18.79 -6.75 0.13
C ILE A 99 -19.93 -5.79 0.50
N ALA A 100 -19.61 -4.53 0.77
CA ALA A 100 -20.61 -3.51 1.09
C ALA A 100 -21.61 -3.30 -0.07
N GLU A 101 -21.11 -3.27 -1.29
CA GLU A 101 -21.94 -3.03 -2.49
C GLU A 101 -22.70 -4.27 -2.97
N ARG A 102 -22.11 -5.47 -2.83
CA ARG A 102 -22.63 -6.69 -3.45
C ARG A 102 -23.37 -7.62 -2.48
N VAL A 103 -23.08 -7.52 -1.20
CA VAL A 103 -23.63 -8.41 -0.18
C VAL A 103 -24.41 -7.64 0.87
N SER A 104 -23.75 -6.78 1.63
CA SER A 104 -24.39 -5.99 2.69
C SER A 104 -23.49 -4.82 3.10
N ALA A 105 -24.06 -3.62 3.13
CA ALA A 105 -23.38 -2.41 3.57
C ALA A 105 -22.82 -2.55 5.00
N SER A 106 -23.60 -3.16 5.89
CA SER A 106 -23.18 -3.40 7.28
C SER A 106 -22.01 -4.38 7.36
N ALA A 107 -22.06 -5.50 6.62
CA ALA A 107 -20.98 -6.50 6.61
C ALA A 107 -19.67 -5.89 6.07
N GLY A 108 -19.73 -5.14 4.97
CA GLY A 108 -18.55 -4.46 4.43
C GLY A 108 -17.96 -3.47 5.42
N GLY A 109 -18.78 -2.66 6.08
CA GLY A 109 -18.32 -1.70 7.08
C GLY A 109 -17.59 -2.36 8.26
N TRP A 110 -18.12 -3.46 8.79
CA TRP A 110 -17.50 -4.20 9.90
C TRP A 110 -16.18 -4.89 9.51
N LEU A 111 -15.98 -5.23 8.24
CA LEU A 111 -14.78 -5.94 7.78
C LEU A 111 -13.53 -5.06 7.74
N VAL A 112 -13.65 -3.76 7.53
CA VAL A 112 -12.48 -2.86 7.38
C VAL A 112 -11.57 -2.91 8.60
N GLY A 113 -12.13 -2.79 9.81
CA GLY A 113 -11.36 -2.79 11.05
C GLY A 113 -10.53 -4.06 11.25
N PRO A 114 -11.15 -5.26 11.29
CA PRO A 114 -10.44 -6.54 11.45
C PRO A 114 -9.42 -6.81 10.33
N MET A 115 -9.69 -6.40 9.10
CA MET A 115 -8.77 -6.61 7.99
C MET A 115 -7.53 -5.69 8.05
N LEU A 116 -7.64 -4.53 8.66
CA LEU A 116 -6.50 -3.63 8.89
C LEU A 116 -5.72 -3.95 10.18
N ALA A 117 -6.37 -4.57 11.17
CA ALA A 117 -5.77 -4.87 12.48
C ALA A 117 -4.47 -5.70 12.43
N PRO A 118 -4.32 -6.75 11.58
CA PRO A 118 -3.07 -7.51 11.49
C PRO A 118 -1.86 -6.69 11.06
N ASN A 119 -2.07 -5.54 10.43
CA ASN A 119 -0.98 -4.67 9.97
C ASN A 119 -0.35 -3.84 11.11
N CYS A 120 -1.03 -3.78 12.27
CA CYS A 120 -0.54 -3.09 13.46
C CYS A 120 0.39 -3.96 14.32
N TRP A 121 0.78 -5.18 13.87
CA TRP A 121 1.73 -6.02 14.59
C TRP A 121 3.08 -5.30 14.72
N PRO A 122 3.67 -5.24 15.94
CA PRO A 122 4.88 -4.49 16.18
C PRO A 122 6.03 -4.92 15.28
N LEU A 123 6.54 -3.99 14.50
CA LEU A 123 7.58 -4.16 13.48
C LEU A 123 8.97 -4.51 14.08
N GLY A 124 9.07 -4.60 15.41
CA GLY A 124 10.34 -4.70 16.13
C GLY A 124 10.72 -6.07 16.68
N SER A 125 9.91 -7.12 16.52
CA SER A 125 10.08 -8.35 17.29
C SER A 125 10.76 -9.54 16.56
N LEU A 126 11.31 -9.35 15.36
CA LEU A 126 12.00 -10.44 14.68
C LEU A 126 13.52 -10.33 14.86
N PRO A 127 14.18 -11.36 15.44
CA PRO A 127 15.64 -11.43 15.46
C PRO A 127 16.17 -11.48 14.02
N GLN A 128 17.06 -10.56 13.69
CA GLN A 128 17.85 -10.62 12.46
C GLN A 128 18.71 -11.89 12.55
N ARG A 129 18.31 -12.96 11.87
CA ARG A 129 19.23 -14.08 11.66
C ARG A 129 20.34 -13.58 10.72
N ARG A 130 21.54 -13.56 11.24
CA ARG A 130 22.77 -13.30 10.51
C ARG A 130 23.04 -14.45 9.55
#